data_e5f754db45d5d9aacb128ae9a9705f9c
#
_entry.id   e5f754db45d5d9aacb128ae9a9705f9c
#
_cell.length_a   1.000
_cell.length_b   1.000
_cell.length_c   1.000
_cell.angle_alpha   90.00
_cell.angle_beta   90.00
_cell.angle_gamma   90.00
#
_symmetry.space_group_name_H-M   'P 1'
#
loop_
_entity.id
_entity.type
_entity.pdbx_description
1 polymer ?
#
loop_
_entity_poly.entity_id
_entity_poly.type
_entity_poly.pdbx_seq_one_letter_code
_entity_poly.pdbx_strand_id
1 'polypeptide(L)'
;MVNYRMIELFIKTYIQMGILEMKKRIFALLLSASMLFALTGCGEDSELEIYRKEVESFYADVIEINDNINAIDAESENAPQKLLNELDSLNERFQEFGELEVPEEYIAVESLADEAASFMNEAVSLYHSSFSEGTFNDFSVGMAYEKYCRAILRINYIGDILQGKTLEGENINIHYEDEEE
;
A
#
# COMPACT_ATOMS: atom_id res chain seq x y z
N MET A 1 -24.87 13.14 14.39
CA MET A 1 -25.37 12.18 13.37
C MET A 1 -24.30 12.14 12.31
N VAL A 2 -23.46 11.10 12.29
CA VAL A 2 -22.39 10.94 11.31
C VAL A 2 -23.02 10.92 9.92
N ASN A 3 -22.49 11.69 8.97
CA ASN A 3 -23.05 11.76 7.64
C ASN A 3 -22.64 10.50 6.84
N TYR A 4 -23.42 9.42 6.96
CA TYR A 4 -23.19 8.14 6.29
C TYR A 4 -22.94 8.27 4.78
N ARG A 5 -23.55 9.26 4.15
CA ARG A 5 -23.32 9.59 2.73
C ARG A 5 -21.88 9.98 2.42
N MET A 6 -21.21 10.64 3.38
CA MET A 6 -19.79 11.02 3.22
C MET A 6 -18.89 9.80 3.30
N ILE A 7 -19.17 8.87 4.23
CA ILE A 7 -18.43 7.61 4.34
C ILE A 7 -18.59 6.78 3.06
N GLU A 8 -19.82 6.66 2.56
CA GLU A 8 -20.10 5.95 1.31
C GLU A 8 -19.39 6.57 0.10
N LEU A 9 -19.42 7.89 -0.02
CA LEU A 9 -18.75 8.61 -1.10
C LEU A 9 -17.22 8.41 -1.01
N PHE A 10 -16.68 8.43 0.20
CA PHE A 10 -15.27 8.23 0.48
C PHE A 10 -14.84 6.81 0.08
N ILE A 11 -15.55 5.78 0.54
CA ILE A 11 -15.26 4.38 0.21
C ILE A 11 -15.35 4.16 -1.30
N LYS A 12 -16.43 4.60 -1.94
CA LYS A 12 -16.66 4.35 -3.38
C LYS A 12 -15.75 5.16 -4.30
N THR A 13 -15.46 6.41 -3.98
CA THR A 13 -14.79 7.29 -4.94
C THR A 13 -13.27 7.26 -4.79
N TYR A 14 -12.77 7.20 -3.57
CA TYR A 14 -11.35 7.43 -3.30
C TYR A 14 -10.55 6.14 -3.10
N ILE A 15 -11.06 5.19 -2.33
CA ILE A 15 -10.34 3.93 -2.10
C ILE A 15 -10.33 3.07 -3.36
N GLN A 16 -11.45 3.02 -4.09
CA GLN A 16 -11.58 2.19 -5.29
C GLN A 16 -10.67 2.64 -6.46
N MET A 17 -10.38 3.95 -6.59
CA MET A 17 -9.57 4.47 -7.68
C MET A 17 -8.07 4.14 -7.51
N GLY A 18 -7.52 4.21 -6.30
CA GLY A 18 -6.12 3.88 -6.03
C GLY A 18 -5.81 2.39 -6.25
N ILE A 19 -6.77 1.53 -5.96
CA ILE A 19 -6.60 0.08 -5.99
C ILE A 19 -6.86 -0.54 -7.36
N LEU A 20 -7.65 0.09 -8.22
CA LEU A 20 -7.82 -0.38 -9.60
C LEU A 20 -6.47 -0.35 -10.35
N GLU A 21 -5.64 0.66 -10.12
CA GLU A 21 -4.29 0.73 -10.67
C GLU A 21 -3.37 -0.33 -10.02
N MET A 22 -3.49 -0.56 -8.73
CA MET A 22 -2.73 -1.59 -8.02
C MET A 22 -3.05 -3.00 -8.55
N LYS A 23 -4.33 -3.37 -8.72
CA LYS A 23 -4.73 -4.68 -9.28
C LYS A 23 -4.11 -4.94 -10.67
N LYS A 24 -3.99 -3.94 -11.53
CA LYS A 24 -3.32 -4.07 -12.83
C LYS A 24 -1.82 -4.35 -12.69
N ARG A 25 -1.16 -3.71 -11.72
CA ARG A 25 0.29 -3.84 -11.48
C ARG A 25 0.63 -5.19 -10.88
N ILE A 26 -0.19 -5.71 -9.95
CA ILE A 26 -0.03 -7.06 -9.38
C ILE A 26 -0.13 -8.12 -10.46
N PHE A 27 -1.10 -8.00 -11.37
CA PHE A 27 -1.22 -8.95 -12.48
C PHE A 27 0.03 -8.94 -13.37
N ALA A 28 0.64 -7.77 -13.58
CA ALA A 28 1.90 -7.64 -14.32
C ALA A 28 3.09 -8.24 -13.57
N LEU A 29 3.16 -8.10 -12.23
CA LEU A 29 4.20 -8.73 -11.38
C LEU A 29 4.10 -10.25 -11.43
N LEU A 30 2.90 -10.81 -11.27
CA LEU A 30 2.66 -12.25 -11.34
C LEU A 30 3.02 -12.81 -12.72
N LEU A 31 2.77 -12.07 -13.81
CA LEU A 31 3.10 -12.49 -15.17
C LEU A 31 4.62 -12.47 -15.42
N SER A 32 5.34 -11.48 -14.88
CA SER A 32 6.79 -11.39 -15.01
C SER A 32 7.52 -12.46 -14.19
N ALA A 33 7.03 -12.77 -13.00
CA ALA A 33 7.56 -13.86 -12.16
C ALA A 33 7.47 -15.22 -12.87
N SER A 34 6.34 -15.51 -13.53
CA SER A 34 6.14 -16.79 -14.23
C SER A 34 7.08 -17.01 -15.43
N MET A 35 7.58 -15.94 -16.07
CA MET A 35 8.55 -16.07 -17.17
C MET A 35 9.99 -16.36 -16.71
N LEU A 36 10.36 -15.96 -15.48
CA LEU A 36 11.71 -16.16 -14.95
C LEU A 36 11.90 -17.58 -14.36
N PHE A 37 10.84 -18.27 -13.95
CA PHE A 37 10.91 -19.64 -13.43
C PHE A 37 11.39 -20.70 -14.45
N ALA A 38 11.41 -20.39 -15.75
CA ALA A 38 11.82 -21.32 -16.78
C ALA A 38 13.35 -21.47 -16.91
N LEU A 39 14.16 -20.69 -16.21
CA LEU A 39 15.61 -20.61 -16.41
C LEU A 39 16.47 -20.92 -15.19
N THR A 40 15.91 -21.07 -13.99
CA THR A 40 16.70 -21.38 -12.79
C THR A 40 16.40 -22.79 -12.29
N GLY A 41 17.38 -23.67 -12.48
CA GLY A 41 17.38 -25.03 -11.93
C GLY A 41 17.49 -25.01 -10.41
N CYS A 42 16.82 -25.95 -9.81
CA CYS A 42 16.88 -26.48 -8.45
C CYS A 42 18.05 -25.94 -7.58
N GLY A 43 17.76 -24.90 -6.76
CA GLY A 43 18.62 -24.38 -5.70
C GLY A 43 17.72 -23.82 -4.60
N GLU A 44 18.21 -23.73 -3.36
CA GLU A 44 17.55 -23.05 -2.25
C GLU A 44 17.02 -21.69 -2.72
N ASP A 45 15.80 -21.34 -2.29
CA ASP A 45 15.17 -20.06 -2.66
C ASP A 45 16.17 -18.91 -2.40
N SER A 46 16.57 -18.20 -3.44
CA SER A 46 17.47 -17.06 -3.28
C SER A 46 16.77 -15.96 -2.45
N GLU A 47 17.54 -15.14 -1.74
CA GLU A 47 17.00 -13.98 -0.98
C GLU A 47 16.03 -13.14 -1.82
N LEU A 48 16.35 -12.97 -3.10
CA LEU A 48 15.51 -12.30 -4.07
C LEU A 48 14.16 -12.99 -4.29
N GLU A 49 14.13 -14.32 -4.35
CA GLU A 49 12.89 -15.07 -4.55
C GLU A 49 12.03 -15.03 -3.29
N ILE A 50 12.65 -15.09 -2.10
CA ILE A 50 11.96 -14.93 -0.81
C ILE A 50 11.34 -13.53 -0.76
N TYR A 51 12.12 -12.49 -1.02
CA TYR A 51 11.66 -11.11 -1.01
C TYR A 51 10.48 -10.88 -1.98
N ARG A 52 10.55 -11.42 -3.20
CA ARG A 52 9.45 -11.32 -4.16
C ARG A 52 8.17 -11.99 -3.66
N LYS A 53 8.27 -13.14 -3.01
CA LYS A 53 7.11 -13.82 -2.40
C LYS A 53 6.47 -12.98 -1.29
N GLU A 54 7.28 -12.34 -0.43
CA GLU A 54 6.79 -11.44 0.61
C GLU A 54 6.09 -10.21 0.01
N VAL A 55 6.66 -9.62 -1.03
CA VAL A 55 6.03 -8.51 -1.76
C VAL A 55 4.70 -8.94 -2.38
N GLU A 56 4.64 -10.10 -3.03
CA GLU A 56 3.40 -10.64 -3.60
C GLU A 56 2.34 -10.88 -2.52
N SER A 57 2.74 -11.43 -1.36
CA SER A 57 1.85 -11.61 -0.21
C SER A 57 1.30 -10.29 0.30
N PHE A 58 2.17 -9.30 0.50
CA PHE A 58 1.76 -7.95 0.89
C PHE A 58 0.69 -7.36 -0.05
N TYR A 59 0.92 -7.43 -1.36
CA TYR A 59 -0.05 -6.92 -2.33
C TYR A 59 -1.38 -7.67 -2.27
N ALA A 60 -1.35 -9.00 -2.09
CA ALA A 60 -2.56 -9.81 -1.97
C ALA A 60 -3.39 -9.40 -0.74
N ASP A 61 -2.73 -9.22 0.41
CA ASP A 61 -3.36 -8.80 1.66
C ASP A 61 -3.96 -7.38 1.55
N VAL A 62 -3.24 -6.44 0.94
CA VAL A 62 -3.76 -5.08 0.70
C VAL A 62 -5.01 -5.10 -0.19
N ILE A 63 -5.06 -5.99 -1.20
CA ILE A 63 -6.27 -6.16 -2.02
C ILE A 63 -7.42 -6.73 -1.20
N GLU A 64 -7.17 -7.76 -0.40
CA GLU A 64 -8.20 -8.40 0.44
C GLU A 64 -8.79 -7.39 1.43
N ILE A 65 -7.94 -6.65 2.17
CA ILE A 65 -8.38 -5.61 3.11
C ILE A 65 -9.22 -4.56 2.39
N ASN A 66 -8.80 -4.13 1.20
CA ASN A 66 -9.60 -3.19 0.44
C ASN A 66 -10.95 -3.76 -0.02
N ASP A 67 -10.99 -5.00 -0.45
CA ASP A 67 -12.26 -5.64 -0.84
C ASP A 67 -13.18 -5.74 0.38
N ASN A 68 -12.64 -5.98 1.60
CA ASN A 68 -13.38 -5.92 2.87
C ASN A 68 -13.93 -4.51 3.13
N ILE A 69 -13.11 -3.46 2.97
CA ILE A 69 -13.56 -2.06 3.11
C ILE A 69 -14.72 -1.77 2.15
N ASN A 70 -14.61 -2.19 0.90
CA ASN A 70 -15.65 -1.97 -0.11
C ASN A 70 -16.93 -2.76 0.15
N ALA A 71 -16.87 -3.84 0.92
CA ALA A 71 -18.01 -4.65 1.33
C ALA A 71 -18.74 -4.10 2.57
N ILE A 72 -18.20 -3.06 3.24
CA ILE A 72 -18.85 -2.44 4.38
C ILE A 72 -20.18 -1.79 3.95
N ASP A 73 -21.28 -2.20 4.61
CA ASP A 73 -22.56 -1.51 4.47
C ASP A 73 -22.48 -0.17 5.23
N ALA A 74 -22.40 0.92 4.48
CA ALA A 74 -22.25 2.26 5.02
C ALA A 74 -23.47 2.75 5.84
N GLU A 75 -24.63 2.11 5.68
CA GLU A 75 -25.84 2.43 6.46
C GLU A 75 -25.87 1.70 7.81
N SER A 76 -24.98 0.72 8.05
CA SER A 76 -24.93 -0.01 9.31
C SER A 76 -24.38 0.87 10.44
N GLU A 77 -24.95 0.72 11.65
CA GLU A 77 -24.52 1.50 12.83
C GLU A 77 -23.04 1.29 13.18
N ASN A 78 -22.46 0.15 12.81
CA ASN A 78 -21.08 -0.21 13.09
C ASN A 78 -20.14 0.00 11.89
N ALA A 79 -20.60 0.66 10.81
CA ALA A 79 -19.78 0.95 9.64
C ALA A 79 -18.47 1.71 9.98
N PRO A 80 -18.49 2.77 10.81
CA PRO A 80 -17.28 3.46 11.20
C PRO A 80 -16.27 2.56 11.91
N GLN A 81 -16.75 1.72 12.84
CA GLN A 81 -15.85 0.81 13.57
C GLN A 81 -15.25 -0.24 12.65
N LYS A 82 -16.04 -0.80 11.74
CA LYS A 82 -15.54 -1.75 10.74
C LYS A 82 -14.48 -1.11 9.85
N LEU A 83 -14.74 0.11 9.38
CA LEU A 83 -13.77 0.84 8.57
C LEU A 83 -12.44 1.05 9.31
N LEU A 84 -12.50 1.50 10.57
CA LEU A 84 -11.29 1.70 11.38
C LEU A 84 -10.53 0.40 11.60
N ASN A 85 -11.22 -0.70 11.86
CA ASN A 85 -10.56 -2.00 12.03
C ASN A 85 -9.83 -2.46 10.75
N GLU A 86 -10.45 -2.29 9.57
CA GLU A 86 -9.78 -2.63 8.30
C GLU A 86 -8.60 -1.68 8.01
N LEU A 87 -8.71 -0.40 8.37
CA LEU A 87 -7.61 0.56 8.25
C LEU A 87 -6.45 0.22 9.19
N ASP A 88 -6.75 -0.25 10.41
CA ASP A 88 -5.74 -0.75 11.36
C ASP A 88 -5.00 -1.97 10.78
N SER A 89 -5.74 -2.92 10.21
CA SER A 89 -5.16 -4.08 9.53
C SER A 89 -4.28 -3.66 8.35
N LEU A 90 -4.72 -2.68 7.57
CA LEU A 90 -3.93 -2.13 6.47
C LEU A 90 -2.63 -1.51 6.97
N ASN A 91 -2.69 -0.71 8.05
CA ASN A 91 -1.49 -0.13 8.65
C ASN A 91 -0.51 -1.19 9.13
N GLU A 92 -1.00 -2.25 9.80
CA GLU A 92 -0.17 -3.37 10.25
C GLU A 92 0.60 -4.00 9.08
N ARG A 93 -0.08 -4.27 7.97
CA ARG A 93 0.58 -4.83 6.77
C ARG A 93 1.64 -3.89 6.18
N PHE A 94 1.40 -2.56 6.19
CA PHE A 94 2.39 -1.59 5.73
C PHE A 94 3.60 -1.51 6.65
N GLN A 95 3.42 -1.61 7.99
CA GLN A 95 4.55 -1.66 8.93
C GLN A 95 5.39 -2.93 8.70
N GLU A 96 4.75 -4.10 8.62
CA GLU A 96 5.44 -5.36 8.36
C GLU A 96 6.20 -5.32 7.02
N PHE A 97 5.63 -4.67 5.99
CA PHE A 97 6.29 -4.51 4.70
C PHE A 97 7.54 -3.60 4.79
N GLY A 98 7.47 -2.51 5.58
CA GLY A 98 8.63 -1.64 5.85
C GLY A 98 9.76 -2.34 6.63
N GLU A 99 9.45 -3.40 7.39
CA GLU A 99 10.42 -4.17 8.17
C GLU A 99 11.07 -5.32 7.37
N LEU A 100 10.66 -5.55 6.11
CA LEU A 100 11.26 -6.59 5.29
C LEU A 100 12.72 -6.29 4.97
N GLU A 101 13.57 -7.30 5.06
CA GLU A 101 14.96 -7.20 4.61
C GLU A 101 15.00 -7.11 3.07
N VAL A 102 15.47 -5.96 2.56
CA VAL A 102 15.52 -5.69 1.13
C VAL A 102 16.84 -6.20 0.55
N PRO A 103 16.82 -7.05 -0.50
CA PRO A 103 18.03 -7.47 -1.18
C PRO A 103 18.82 -6.29 -1.75
N GLU A 104 20.16 -6.37 -1.76
CA GLU A 104 21.08 -5.31 -2.22
C GLU A 104 20.71 -4.79 -3.62
N GLU A 105 20.24 -5.66 -4.48
CA GLU A 105 19.75 -5.36 -5.85
C GLU A 105 18.58 -4.36 -5.86
N TYR A 106 17.81 -4.27 -4.77
CA TYR A 106 16.62 -3.43 -4.62
C TYR A 106 16.71 -2.42 -3.48
N ILE A 107 17.92 -2.03 -3.08
CA ILE A 107 18.13 -1.12 -1.94
C ILE A 107 17.30 0.18 -2.04
N ALA A 108 17.04 0.66 -3.26
CA ALA A 108 16.18 1.83 -3.49
C ALA A 108 14.72 1.62 -3.04
N VAL A 109 14.28 0.37 -2.86
CA VAL A 109 12.92 0.03 -2.37
C VAL A 109 12.80 0.28 -0.88
N GLU A 110 13.88 0.11 -0.10
CA GLU A 110 13.86 0.24 1.36
C GLU A 110 13.28 1.59 1.80
N SER A 111 13.84 2.69 1.30
CA SER A 111 13.35 4.04 1.66
C SER A 111 11.89 4.28 1.23
N LEU A 112 11.46 3.70 0.11
CA LEU A 112 10.07 3.81 -0.35
C LEU A 112 9.11 3.00 0.52
N ALA A 113 9.54 1.84 1.02
CA ALA A 113 8.77 1.02 1.95
C ALA A 113 8.59 1.72 3.30
N ASP A 114 9.66 2.29 3.85
CA ASP A 114 9.63 3.10 5.08
C ASP A 114 8.70 4.31 4.95
N GLU A 115 8.81 5.05 3.85
CA GLU A 115 7.92 6.18 3.59
C GLU A 115 6.46 5.75 3.46
N ALA A 116 6.20 4.62 2.79
CA ALA A 116 4.86 4.07 2.64
C ALA A 116 4.25 3.71 4.00
N ALA A 117 5.02 3.01 4.85
CA ALA A 117 4.62 2.65 6.20
C ALA A 117 4.35 3.88 7.07
N SER A 118 5.23 4.89 7.01
CA SER A 118 5.05 6.15 7.74
C SER A 118 3.78 6.89 7.31
N PHE A 119 3.55 7.06 6.01
CA PHE A 119 2.36 7.73 5.50
C PHE A 119 1.07 6.97 5.83
N MET A 120 1.08 5.63 5.78
CA MET A 120 -0.08 4.83 6.17
C MET A 120 -0.41 4.99 7.65
N ASN A 121 0.60 4.96 8.53
CA ASN A 121 0.43 5.19 9.96
C ASN A 121 -0.17 6.57 10.26
N GLU A 122 0.32 7.62 9.60
CA GLU A 122 -0.25 8.97 9.72
C GLU A 122 -1.71 9.01 9.23
N ALA A 123 -2.01 8.38 8.10
CA ALA A 123 -3.36 8.32 7.54
C ALA A 123 -4.34 7.68 8.54
N VAL A 124 -3.99 6.50 9.07
CA VAL A 124 -4.85 5.75 9.99
C VAL A 124 -5.04 6.51 11.29
N SER A 125 -4.00 7.13 11.83
CA SER A 125 -4.09 7.99 13.03
C SER A 125 -5.06 9.16 12.82
N LEU A 126 -5.03 9.80 11.65
CA LEU A 126 -5.94 10.88 11.30
C LEU A 126 -7.39 10.38 11.13
N TYR A 127 -7.60 9.18 10.56
CA TYR A 127 -8.93 8.56 10.50
C TYR A 127 -9.48 8.30 11.90
N HIS A 128 -8.70 7.69 12.79
CA HIS A 128 -9.11 7.47 14.19
C HIS A 128 -9.50 8.79 14.87
N SER A 129 -8.68 9.83 14.73
CA SER A 129 -9.00 11.15 15.32
C SER A 129 -10.28 11.76 14.76
N SER A 130 -10.58 11.51 13.49
CA SER A 130 -11.78 12.05 12.83
C SER A 130 -13.09 11.45 13.35
N PHE A 131 -13.04 10.24 13.92
CA PHE A 131 -14.21 9.52 14.44
C PHE A 131 -14.29 9.50 15.98
N SER A 132 -13.23 9.92 16.71
CA SER A 132 -13.10 9.68 18.16
C SER A 132 -13.94 10.61 19.04
N GLU A 133 -14.38 11.78 18.55
CA GLU A 133 -15.02 12.84 19.38
C GLU A 133 -16.54 12.98 19.18
N GLY A 134 -17.18 12.00 18.55
CA GLY A 134 -18.63 12.08 18.26
C GLY A 134 -19.02 13.19 17.27
N THR A 135 -18.05 13.95 16.81
CA THR A 135 -18.16 14.93 15.72
C THR A 135 -17.24 14.52 14.59
N PHE A 136 -17.82 14.24 13.42
CA PHE A 136 -17.06 13.93 12.23
C PHE A 136 -16.28 15.17 11.76
N ASN A 137 -14.96 15.01 11.55
CA ASN A 137 -14.09 16.10 11.12
C ASN A 137 -13.66 15.92 9.66
N ASP A 138 -14.37 16.58 8.73
CA ASP A 138 -14.11 16.52 7.29
C ASP A 138 -12.66 16.92 6.92
N PHE A 139 -12.07 17.88 7.61
CA PHE A 139 -10.72 18.35 7.34
C PHE A 139 -9.68 17.26 7.67
N SER A 140 -9.82 16.62 8.83
CA SER A 140 -8.93 15.51 9.23
C SER A 140 -9.05 14.33 8.28
N VAL A 141 -10.26 14.01 7.79
CA VAL A 141 -10.48 12.98 6.78
C VAL A 141 -9.78 13.32 5.46
N GLY A 142 -9.84 14.59 5.03
CA GLY A 142 -9.13 15.04 3.83
C GLY A 142 -7.61 14.89 3.96
N MET A 143 -7.04 15.22 5.11
CA MET A 143 -5.62 15.01 5.40
C MET A 143 -5.26 13.53 5.46
N ALA A 144 -6.09 12.71 6.10
CA ALA A 144 -5.90 11.27 6.17
C ALA A 144 -5.84 10.65 4.76
N TYR A 145 -6.77 11.06 3.90
CA TYR A 145 -6.79 10.61 2.52
C TYR A 145 -5.53 11.03 1.74
N GLU A 146 -5.04 12.25 1.91
CA GLU A 146 -3.78 12.68 1.27
C GLU A 146 -2.61 11.78 1.68
N LYS A 147 -2.49 11.44 2.97
CA LYS A 147 -1.46 10.54 3.48
C LYS A 147 -1.61 9.12 2.92
N TYR A 148 -2.83 8.61 2.90
CA TYR A 148 -3.14 7.33 2.26
C TYR A 148 -2.70 7.30 0.79
N CYS A 149 -3.02 8.33 0.00
CA CYS A 149 -2.60 8.41 -1.39
C CYS A 149 -1.08 8.42 -1.55
N ARG A 150 -0.36 9.08 -0.64
CA ARG A 150 1.11 9.09 -0.64
C ARG A 150 1.68 7.70 -0.35
N ALA A 151 1.11 6.96 0.61
CA ALA A 151 1.51 5.58 0.90
C ALA A 151 1.32 4.68 -0.34
N ILE A 152 0.13 4.73 -0.95
CA ILE A 152 -0.17 3.95 -2.17
C ILE A 152 0.75 4.33 -3.34
N LEU A 153 1.11 5.60 -3.49
CA LEU A 153 2.03 6.04 -4.52
C LEU A 153 3.41 5.41 -4.35
N ARG A 154 3.94 5.31 -3.10
CA ARG A 154 5.22 4.64 -2.81
C ARG A 154 5.18 3.17 -3.19
N ILE A 155 4.11 2.47 -2.80
CA ILE A 155 3.92 1.06 -3.18
C ILE A 155 3.87 0.89 -4.71
N ASN A 156 3.24 1.81 -5.42
CA ASN A 156 3.25 1.79 -6.89
C ASN A 156 4.67 1.95 -7.46
N TYR A 157 5.49 2.83 -6.90
CA TYR A 157 6.89 2.99 -7.32
C TYR A 157 7.72 1.73 -7.06
N ILE A 158 7.53 1.11 -5.89
CA ILE A 158 8.14 -0.19 -5.58
C ILE A 158 7.78 -1.22 -6.66
N GLY A 159 6.50 -1.32 -7.01
CA GLY A 159 6.05 -2.21 -8.06
C GLY A 159 6.69 -1.92 -9.44
N ASP A 160 6.95 -0.66 -9.76
CA ASP A 160 7.63 -0.28 -11.01
C ASP A 160 9.12 -0.65 -10.97
N ILE A 161 9.82 -0.41 -9.85
CA ILE A 161 11.23 -0.82 -9.66
C ILE A 161 11.38 -2.34 -9.80
N LEU A 162 10.54 -3.12 -9.11
CA LEU A 162 10.58 -4.59 -9.16
C LEU A 162 10.28 -5.16 -10.55
N GLN A 163 9.63 -4.38 -11.41
CA GLN A 163 9.41 -4.72 -12.83
C GLN A 163 10.52 -4.21 -13.75
N GLY A 164 11.59 -3.60 -13.22
CA GLY A 164 12.68 -3.01 -13.99
C GLY A 164 12.29 -1.77 -14.78
N LYS A 165 11.20 -1.08 -14.39
CA LYS A 165 10.79 0.17 -15.02
C LYS A 165 11.54 1.35 -14.43
N THR A 166 11.86 2.32 -15.28
CA THR A 166 12.39 3.62 -14.83
C THR A 166 11.24 4.44 -14.23
N LEU A 167 11.46 5.01 -13.05
CA LEU A 167 10.49 5.90 -12.43
C LEU A 167 10.46 7.24 -13.17
N GLU A 168 9.29 7.60 -13.71
CA GLU A 168 9.06 8.92 -14.29
C GLU A 168 8.18 9.72 -13.31
N GLY A 169 8.75 10.76 -12.67
CA GLY A 169 7.98 11.63 -11.77
C GLY A 169 8.83 12.76 -11.17
N GLU A 170 8.20 13.94 -10.97
CA GLU A 170 8.88 15.19 -10.60
C GLU A 170 9.41 15.24 -9.14
N ASN A 171 9.22 14.23 -8.29
CA ASN A 171 9.56 14.29 -6.86
C ASN A 171 10.22 13.01 -6.30
N ILE A 172 11.01 12.31 -7.13
CA ILE A 172 11.72 11.11 -6.67
C ILE A 172 13.21 11.40 -6.79
N ASN A 173 13.89 11.63 -5.66
CA ASN A 173 15.33 11.62 -5.58
C ASN A 173 15.79 10.22 -5.17
N ILE A 174 16.07 9.38 -6.14
CA ILE A 174 16.73 8.10 -5.87
C ILE A 174 18.24 8.43 -5.84
N HIS A 175 18.85 8.40 -4.66
CA HIS A 175 20.30 8.47 -4.52
C HIS A 175 20.84 7.07 -4.81
N TYR A 176 21.41 6.90 -5.98
CA TYR A 176 22.34 5.80 -6.21
C TYR A 176 23.69 6.27 -5.64
N GLU A 177 24.23 5.54 -4.67
CA GLU A 177 25.63 5.70 -4.32
C GLU A 177 26.43 5.19 -5.51
N ASP A 178 27.08 6.09 -6.25
CA ASP A 178 28.02 5.72 -7.29
C ASP A 178 29.16 4.97 -6.61
N GLU A 179 29.36 3.70 -6.95
CA GLU A 179 30.55 2.96 -6.58
C GLU A 179 31.73 3.69 -7.22
N GLU A 180 32.44 4.50 -6.44
CA GLU A 180 33.74 5.02 -6.84
C GLU A 180 34.72 3.84 -6.94
N GLU A 181 35.26 3.61 -8.15
CA GLU A 181 36.34 2.68 -8.46
C GLU A 181 37.64 2.97 -7.68
#